data_7d9cef9354a8a54922528b91350ca200
#
_entry.id   7d9cef9354a8a54922528b91350ca200
#
_cell.length_a   1.000
_cell.length_b   1.000
_cell.length_c   1.000
_cell.angle_alpha   90.00
_cell.angle_beta   90.00
_cell.angle_gamma   90.00
#
_symmetry.space_group_name_H-M   'P 1'
#
loop_
_entity.id
_entity.type
_entity.pdbx_description
1 polymer ?
#
loop_
_entity_poly.entity_id
_entity_poly.type
_entity_poly.pdbx_seq_one_letter_code
_entity_poly.pdbx_strand_id
1 'polypeptide(L)'
;MTQHSPRHKAAIAINVLILLAILAFIFGHSTADQAASSAESMQLLSLLSGLFQGLTEHILRKLAHFCEFAVLGFFTVHLSRVCRKLSVHTVFHSLLFGLLCALTDESIQLLNDRSAQGTDVWIDFSGVCCGVLFFLLLVVIHRLWRKCGVT
;
A
#
# COMPACT_ATOMS: atom_id res chain seq x y z
N MET A 1 11.39 -13.72 -28.87
CA MET A 1 10.45 -12.67 -28.42
C MET A 1 9.11 -13.35 -28.12
N THR A 2 8.82 -13.60 -26.84
CA THR A 2 7.53 -14.21 -26.43
C THR A 2 6.42 -13.17 -26.61
N GLN A 3 5.60 -13.36 -27.63
CA GLN A 3 4.38 -12.56 -27.82
C GLN A 3 3.45 -12.85 -26.62
N HIS A 4 3.41 -11.94 -25.65
CA HIS A 4 2.43 -12.00 -24.58
C HIS A 4 1.02 -11.89 -25.16
N SER A 5 0.12 -12.78 -24.77
CA SER A 5 -1.27 -12.77 -25.21
C SER A 5 -1.93 -11.40 -24.90
N PRO A 6 -2.90 -10.94 -25.68
CA PRO A 6 -3.58 -9.66 -25.43
C PRO A 6 -4.18 -9.59 -24.01
N ARG A 7 -4.64 -10.71 -23.46
CA ARG A 7 -5.13 -10.81 -22.06
C ARG A 7 -4.04 -10.52 -21.04
N HIS A 8 -2.81 -10.97 -21.30
CA HIS A 8 -1.67 -10.71 -20.39
C HIS A 8 -1.26 -9.23 -20.41
N LYS A 9 -1.24 -8.60 -21.57
CA LYS A 9 -0.99 -7.16 -21.70
C LYS A 9 -2.06 -6.33 -20.99
N ALA A 10 -3.33 -6.70 -21.13
CA ALA A 10 -4.43 -6.05 -20.43
C ALA A 10 -4.30 -6.20 -18.91
N ALA A 11 -3.94 -7.37 -18.39
CA ALA A 11 -3.72 -7.58 -16.96
C ALA A 11 -2.60 -6.70 -16.41
N ILE A 12 -1.49 -6.54 -17.14
CA ILE A 12 -0.40 -5.64 -16.76
C ILE A 12 -0.92 -4.18 -16.73
N ALA A 13 -1.59 -3.74 -17.80
CA ALA A 13 -2.10 -2.38 -17.90
C ALA A 13 -3.07 -2.05 -16.76
N ILE A 14 -3.99 -2.94 -16.43
CA ILE A 14 -4.93 -2.76 -15.32
C ILE A 14 -4.16 -2.63 -13.98
N ASN A 15 -3.18 -3.51 -13.72
CA ASN A 15 -2.39 -3.42 -12.48
C ASN A 15 -1.57 -2.14 -12.40
N VAL A 16 -1.00 -1.67 -13.51
CA VAL A 16 -0.29 -0.39 -13.55
C VAL A 16 -1.23 0.77 -13.26
N LEU A 17 -2.43 0.78 -13.86
CA LEU A 17 -3.44 1.81 -13.58
C LEU A 17 -3.88 1.82 -12.12
N ILE A 18 -4.07 0.64 -11.51
CA ILE A 18 -4.38 0.52 -10.08
C ILE A 18 -3.24 1.11 -9.24
N LEU A 19 -1.98 0.77 -9.53
CA LEU A 19 -0.83 1.32 -8.81
C LEU A 19 -0.71 2.84 -8.96
N LEU A 20 -0.93 3.37 -10.14
CA LEU A 20 -0.95 4.81 -10.38
C LEU A 20 -2.07 5.50 -9.58
N ALA A 21 -3.25 4.90 -9.52
CA ALA A 21 -4.34 5.41 -8.71
C ALA A 21 -4.03 5.40 -7.20
N ILE A 22 -3.41 4.31 -6.70
CA ILE A 22 -2.95 4.21 -5.30
C ILE A 22 -1.91 5.29 -5.00
N LEU A 23 -0.90 5.48 -5.85
CA LEU A 23 0.13 6.50 -5.67
C LEU A 23 -0.46 7.91 -5.72
N ALA A 24 -1.38 8.17 -6.66
CA ALA A 24 -2.08 9.46 -6.75
C ALA A 24 -2.91 9.74 -5.49
N PHE A 25 -3.53 8.70 -4.91
CA PHE A 25 -4.27 8.82 -3.67
C PHE A 25 -3.35 9.13 -2.47
N ILE A 26 -2.27 8.34 -2.28
CA ILE A 26 -1.29 8.53 -1.20
C ILE A 26 -0.69 9.94 -1.28
N PHE A 27 -0.07 10.29 -2.40
CA PHE A 27 0.60 11.58 -2.54
C PHE A 27 -0.37 12.77 -2.60
N GLY A 28 -1.59 12.57 -3.14
CA GLY A 28 -2.66 13.55 -3.10
C GLY A 28 -3.09 13.86 -1.66
N HIS A 29 -3.23 12.83 -0.82
CA HIS A 29 -3.56 12.99 0.58
C HIS A 29 -2.40 13.64 1.38
N SER A 30 -1.15 13.35 1.03
CA SER A 30 0.03 13.95 1.67
C SER A 30 0.25 15.41 1.29
N THR A 31 -0.24 15.86 0.12
CA THR A 31 -0.24 17.27 -0.27
C THR A 31 -1.40 18.07 0.33
N ALA A 32 -2.42 17.40 0.88
CA ALA A 32 -3.55 18.07 1.50
C ALA A 32 -3.11 18.88 2.73
N ASP A 33 -3.70 20.06 2.91
CA ASP A 33 -3.42 20.93 4.04
C ASP A 33 -3.75 20.22 5.37
N GLN A 34 -2.97 20.50 6.41
CA GLN A 34 -3.14 19.87 7.74
C GLN A 34 -4.57 20.05 8.26
N ALA A 35 -5.18 21.22 8.02
CA ALA A 35 -6.54 21.50 8.45
C ALA A 35 -7.58 20.62 7.74
N ALA A 36 -7.43 20.39 6.43
CA ALA A 36 -8.32 19.51 5.66
C ALA A 36 -8.18 18.04 6.10
N SER A 37 -6.96 17.56 6.26
CA SER A 37 -6.67 16.20 6.73
C SER A 37 -7.19 15.95 8.15
N SER A 38 -7.10 16.95 9.04
CA SER A 38 -7.65 16.87 10.40
C SER A 38 -9.18 16.84 10.38
N ALA A 39 -9.83 17.61 9.50
CA ALA A 39 -11.29 17.60 9.38
C ALA A 39 -11.83 16.23 8.93
N GLU A 40 -11.19 15.60 7.94
CA GLU A 40 -11.56 14.24 7.49
C GLU A 40 -11.34 13.20 8.60
N SER A 41 -10.21 13.27 9.29
CA SER A 41 -9.90 12.37 10.41
C SER A 41 -10.91 12.53 11.55
N MET A 42 -11.34 13.75 11.85
CA MET A 42 -12.34 14.05 12.90
C MET A 42 -13.74 13.51 12.53
N GLN A 43 -14.14 13.62 11.25
CA GLN A 43 -15.40 13.03 10.80
C GLN A 43 -15.38 11.50 10.94
N LEU A 44 -14.30 10.86 10.51
CA LEU A 44 -14.14 9.42 10.63
C LEU A 44 -14.06 8.97 12.10
N LEU A 45 -13.37 9.75 12.95
CA LEU A 45 -13.27 9.51 14.37
C LEU A 45 -14.65 9.58 15.04
N SER A 46 -15.50 10.55 14.66
CA SER A 46 -16.86 10.66 15.21
C SER A 46 -17.72 9.44 14.89
N LEU A 47 -17.54 8.83 13.72
CA LEU A 47 -18.23 7.60 13.32
C LEU A 47 -17.71 6.36 14.06
N LEU A 48 -16.41 6.32 14.34
CA LEU A 48 -15.75 5.16 14.94
C LEU A 48 -15.66 5.23 16.47
N SER A 49 -15.82 6.40 17.08
CA SER A 49 -15.71 6.60 18.54
C SER A 49 -16.67 5.74 19.36
N GLY A 50 -17.82 5.37 18.77
CA GLY A 50 -18.78 4.44 19.39
C GLY A 50 -18.29 2.99 19.44
N LEU A 51 -17.32 2.62 18.60
CA LEU A 51 -16.79 1.25 18.48
C LEU A 51 -15.44 1.08 19.19
N PHE A 52 -14.63 2.14 19.24
CA PHE A 52 -13.25 2.10 19.74
C PHE A 52 -13.01 3.22 20.76
N GLN A 53 -13.09 2.91 22.06
CA GLN A 53 -12.72 3.84 23.13
C GLN A 53 -11.21 4.02 23.16
N GLY A 54 -10.74 5.29 23.09
CA GLY A 54 -9.31 5.64 23.12
C GLY A 54 -8.65 5.85 21.75
N LEU A 55 -9.39 5.77 20.66
CA LEU A 55 -8.89 6.11 19.35
C LEU A 55 -8.69 7.64 19.25
N THR A 56 -7.46 8.09 19.00
CA THR A 56 -7.14 9.50 18.78
C THR A 56 -7.01 9.78 17.29
N GLU A 57 -7.20 11.05 16.89
CA GLU A 57 -7.01 11.50 15.51
C GLU A 57 -5.63 11.08 14.98
N HIS A 58 -4.60 11.22 15.80
CA HIS A 58 -3.23 10.86 15.44
C HIS A 58 -3.06 9.35 15.15
N ILE A 59 -3.66 8.49 15.98
CA ILE A 59 -3.62 7.03 15.76
C ILE A 59 -4.39 6.67 14.49
N LEU A 60 -5.55 7.28 14.28
CA LEU A 60 -6.38 7.01 13.11
C LEU A 60 -5.64 7.37 11.81
N ARG A 61 -4.98 8.54 11.77
CA ARG A 61 -4.18 8.97 10.62
C ARG A 61 -3.02 8.00 10.35
N LYS A 62 -2.28 7.59 11.36
CA LYS A 62 -1.19 6.62 11.21
C LYS A 62 -1.69 5.25 10.73
N LEU A 63 -2.85 4.82 11.20
CA LEU A 63 -3.47 3.58 10.74
C LEU A 63 -3.92 3.68 9.28
N ALA A 64 -4.46 4.83 8.85
CA ALA A 64 -4.82 5.07 7.47
C ALA A 64 -3.60 4.95 6.55
N HIS A 65 -2.50 5.66 6.86
CA HIS A 65 -1.24 5.55 6.11
C HIS A 65 -0.72 4.11 6.06
N PHE A 66 -0.70 3.41 7.19
CA PHE A 66 -0.33 1.99 7.23
C PHE A 66 -1.16 1.15 6.25
N CYS A 67 -2.49 1.34 6.22
CA CYS A 67 -3.39 0.62 5.32
C CYS A 67 -3.14 0.98 3.84
N GLU A 68 -2.96 2.26 3.53
CA GLU A 68 -2.66 2.75 2.19
C GLU A 68 -1.37 2.11 1.65
N PHE A 69 -0.32 2.11 2.46
CA PHE A 69 0.95 1.49 2.11
C PHE A 69 0.90 -0.05 2.09
N ALA A 70 0.01 -0.67 2.88
CA ALA A 70 -0.23 -2.11 2.77
C ALA A 70 -0.87 -2.48 1.42
N VAL A 71 -1.83 -1.69 0.96
CA VAL A 71 -2.42 -1.85 -0.38
C VAL A 71 -1.37 -1.63 -1.47
N LEU A 72 -0.51 -0.62 -1.34
CA LEU A 72 0.61 -0.38 -2.26
C LEU A 72 1.54 -1.60 -2.35
N GLY A 73 1.98 -2.13 -1.21
CA GLY A 73 2.85 -3.31 -1.13
C GLY A 73 2.22 -4.53 -1.78
N PHE A 74 0.94 -4.79 -1.52
CA PHE A 74 0.18 -5.89 -2.13
C PHE A 74 0.17 -5.79 -3.66
N PHE A 75 -0.23 -4.65 -4.21
CA PHE A 75 -0.34 -4.49 -5.67
C PHE A 75 1.00 -4.42 -6.37
N THR A 76 2.05 -3.93 -5.73
CA THR A 76 3.41 -3.90 -6.29
C THR A 76 3.96 -5.31 -6.47
N VAL A 77 3.84 -6.19 -5.46
CA VAL A 77 4.28 -7.58 -5.60
C VAL A 77 3.34 -8.38 -6.53
N HIS A 78 2.05 -8.04 -6.58
CA HIS A 78 1.10 -8.63 -7.53
C HIS A 78 1.50 -8.30 -8.97
N LEU A 79 1.81 -7.04 -9.29
CA LEU A 79 2.31 -6.64 -10.62
C LEU A 79 3.60 -7.38 -10.95
N SER A 80 4.53 -7.48 -10.01
CA SER A 80 5.78 -8.22 -10.19
C SER A 80 5.52 -9.69 -10.55
N ARG A 81 4.51 -10.32 -9.95
CA ARG A 81 4.08 -11.68 -10.28
C ARG A 81 3.46 -11.79 -11.67
N VAL A 82 2.66 -10.79 -12.07
CA VAL A 82 2.03 -10.76 -13.40
C VAL A 82 3.09 -10.57 -14.48
N CYS A 83 4.05 -9.67 -14.29
CA CYS A 83 5.09 -9.38 -15.26
C CYS A 83 6.18 -10.47 -15.33
N ARG A 84 6.51 -11.09 -14.20
CA ARG A 84 7.64 -12.04 -14.06
C ARG A 84 7.27 -13.17 -13.08
N LYS A 85 8.12 -14.21 -13.03
CA LYS A 85 7.99 -15.22 -11.96
C LYS A 85 8.29 -14.56 -10.61
N LEU A 86 7.47 -14.89 -9.62
CA LEU A 86 7.70 -14.49 -8.23
C LEU A 86 9.03 -15.08 -7.75
N SER A 87 9.97 -14.24 -7.36
CA SER A 87 11.31 -14.58 -6.88
C SER A 87 11.69 -13.66 -5.73
N VAL A 88 12.74 -14.01 -4.99
CA VAL A 88 13.30 -13.15 -3.92
C VAL A 88 13.65 -11.77 -4.46
N HIS A 89 14.23 -11.68 -5.66
CA HIS A 89 14.57 -10.41 -6.28
C HIS A 89 13.34 -9.54 -6.57
N THR A 90 12.25 -10.13 -7.08
CA THR A 90 11.02 -9.37 -7.35
C THR A 90 10.35 -8.89 -6.07
N VAL A 91 10.40 -9.67 -4.99
CA VAL A 91 9.92 -9.25 -3.66
C VAL A 91 10.79 -8.10 -3.13
N PHE A 92 12.12 -8.25 -3.22
CA PHE A 92 13.05 -7.20 -2.78
C PHE A 92 12.83 -5.87 -3.52
N HIS A 93 12.66 -5.91 -4.87
CA HIS A 93 12.33 -4.70 -5.62
C HIS A 93 10.99 -4.08 -5.23
N SER A 94 9.99 -4.91 -4.91
CA SER A 94 8.70 -4.40 -4.43
C SER A 94 8.83 -3.70 -3.08
N LEU A 95 9.61 -4.26 -2.15
CA LEU A 95 9.90 -3.64 -0.85
C LEU A 95 10.70 -2.34 -1.00
N LEU A 96 11.74 -2.35 -1.85
CA LEU A 96 12.54 -1.16 -2.12
C LEU A 96 11.70 -0.04 -2.74
N PHE A 97 10.84 -0.38 -3.71
CA PHE A 97 9.92 0.58 -4.29
C PHE A 97 8.97 1.18 -3.23
N GLY A 98 8.39 0.34 -2.37
CA GLY A 98 7.54 0.79 -1.28
C GLY A 98 8.26 1.69 -0.28
N LEU A 99 9.52 1.38 0.07
CA LEU A 99 10.35 2.24 0.92
C LEU A 99 10.63 3.59 0.27
N LEU A 100 10.94 3.63 -1.02
CA LEU A 100 11.13 4.87 -1.76
C LEU A 100 9.85 5.73 -1.78
N CYS A 101 8.68 5.10 -1.94
CA CYS A 101 7.39 5.79 -1.84
C CYS A 101 7.16 6.37 -0.45
N ALA A 102 7.46 5.62 0.64
CA ALA A 102 7.34 6.11 2.00
C ALA A 102 8.27 7.31 2.29
N LEU A 103 9.50 7.26 1.82
CA LEU A 103 10.44 8.39 1.92
C LEU A 103 9.96 9.61 1.12
N THR A 104 9.37 9.39 -0.06
CA THR A 104 8.81 10.47 -0.88
C THR A 104 7.61 11.10 -0.19
N ASP A 105 6.73 10.29 0.37
CA ASP A 105 5.55 10.75 1.11
C ASP A 105 5.92 11.65 2.27
N GLU A 106 6.83 11.21 3.12
CA GLU A 106 7.35 11.98 4.25
C GLU A 106 8.03 13.28 3.78
N SER A 107 8.76 13.22 2.66
CA SER A 107 9.39 14.42 2.08
C SER A 107 8.34 15.45 1.62
N ILE A 108 7.24 14.99 1.04
CA ILE A 108 6.11 15.86 0.64
C ILE A 108 5.46 16.48 1.87
N GLN A 109 5.25 15.71 2.94
CA GLN A 109 4.68 16.21 4.20
C GLN A 109 5.58 17.28 4.84
N LEU A 110 6.90 17.10 4.84
CA LEU A 110 7.87 18.10 5.32
C LEU A 110 7.78 19.41 4.54
N LEU A 111 7.61 19.35 3.22
CA LEU A 111 7.51 20.55 2.38
C LEU A 111 6.20 21.33 2.59
N ASN A 112 5.18 20.68 3.13
CA ASN A 112 3.86 21.28 3.40
C ASN A 112 3.66 21.68 4.87
N ASP A 113 4.75 21.98 5.61
CA ASP A 113 4.74 22.38 7.02
C ASP A 113 3.95 21.43 7.95
N ARG A 114 3.77 20.17 7.53
CA ARG A 114 3.20 19.14 8.40
C ARG A 114 4.27 18.66 9.37
N SER A 115 3.88 18.33 10.58
CA SER A 115 4.78 17.74 11.59
C SER A 115 5.19 16.33 11.17
N ALA A 116 6.07 16.26 10.17
CA ALA A 116 6.66 15.02 9.71
C ALA A 116 7.61 14.48 10.79
N GLN A 117 7.49 13.20 11.10
CA GLN A 117 8.35 12.51 12.05
C GLN A 117 9.00 11.34 11.34
N GLY A 118 10.31 11.24 11.36
CA GLY A 118 11.03 10.13 10.71
C GLY A 118 10.54 8.73 11.13
N THR A 119 9.76 8.64 12.20
CA THR A 119 9.04 7.42 12.60
C THR A 119 7.90 7.05 11.66
N ASP A 120 7.34 8.00 10.90
CA ASP A 120 6.19 7.78 10.05
C ASP A 120 6.60 6.97 8.80
N VAL A 121 7.81 7.18 8.28
CA VAL A 121 8.41 6.30 7.25
C VAL A 121 8.38 4.82 7.65
N TRP A 122 8.67 4.53 8.93
CA TRP A 122 8.67 3.14 9.40
C TRP A 122 7.28 2.54 9.50
N ILE A 123 6.27 3.35 9.82
CA ILE A 123 4.86 2.92 9.84
C ILE A 123 4.42 2.59 8.43
N ASP A 124 4.68 3.47 7.47
CA ASP A 124 4.37 3.28 6.06
C ASP A 124 5.08 2.06 5.48
N PHE A 125 6.37 1.94 5.72
CA PHE A 125 7.15 0.78 5.28
C PHE A 125 6.69 -0.53 5.93
N SER A 126 6.27 -0.51 7.20
CA SER A 126 5.67 -1.68 7.84
C SER A 126 4.35 -2.08 7.18
N GLY A 127 3.56 -1.10 6.72
CA GLY A 127 2.40 -1.34 5.88
C GLY A 127 2.77 -2.06 4.58
N VAL A 128 3.78 -1.56 3.85
CA VAL A 128 4.29 -2.23 2.63
C VAL A 128 4.67 -3.69 2.91
N CYS A 129 5.44 -3.92 3.98
CA CYS A 129 5.85 -5.28 4.37
C CYS A 129 4.64 -6.17 4.65
N CYS A 130 3.64 -5.66 5.38
CA CYS A 130 2.41 -6.38 5.67
C CYS A 130 1.64 -6.74 4.39
N GLY A 131 1.48 -5.80 3.46
CA GLY A 131 0.82 -6.03 2.17
C GLY A 131 1.53 -7.08 1.31
N VAL A 132 2.86 -7.02 1.24
CA VAL A 132 3.68 -8.03 0.54
C VAL A 132 3.53 -9.41 1.18
N LEU A 133 3.63 -9.50 2.50
CA LEU A 133 3.47 -10.76 3.24
C LEU A 133 2.07 -11.34 3.06
N PHE A 134 1.04 -10.53 3.12
CA PHE A 134 -0.33 -10.96 2.88
C PHE A 134 -0.51 -11.54 1.49
N PHE A 135 0.04 -10.88 0.45
CA PHE A 135 0.02 -11.42 -0.91
C PHE A 135 0.75 -12.77 -1.01
N LEU A 136 1.94 -12.89 -0.42
CA LEU A 136 2.71 -14.13 -0.42
C LEU A 136 1.96 -15.26 0.27
N LEU A 137 1.29 -14.97 1.39
CA LEU A 137 0.45 -15.93 2.11
C LEU A 137 -0.70 -16.43 1.22
N LEU A 138 -1.40 -15.54 0.51
CA LEU A 138 -2.46 -15.94 -0.43
C LEU A 138 -1.91 -16.86 -1.54
N VAL A 139 -0.71 -16.57 -2.05
CA VAL A 139 -0.07 -17.43 -3.06
C VAL A 139 0.24 -18.81 -2.51
N VAL A 140 0.72 -18.91 -1.28
CA VAL A 140 1.03 -20.21 -0.62
C VAL A 140 -0.26 -20.99 -0.39
N ILE A 141 -1.28 -20.35 0.19
CA ILE A 141 -2.59 -20.98 0.43
C ILE A 141 -3.17 -21.52 -0.89
N HIS A 142 -3.19 -20.70 -1.93
CA HIS A 142 -3.70 -21.12 -3.24
C HIS A 142 -2.92 -22.32 -3.82
N ARG A 143 -1.59 -22.35 -3.65
CA ARG A 143 -0.76 -23.50 -4.09
C ARG A 143 -1.05 -24.76 -3.30
N LEU A 144 -1.28 -24.65 -1.99
CA LEU A 144 -1.62 -25.79 -1.13
C LEU A 144 -2.99 -26.36 -1.51
N TRP A 145 -4.00 -25.52 -1.69
CA TRP A 145 -5.34 -25.95 -2.11
C TRP A 145 -5.32 -26.71 -3.43
N ARG A 146 -4.57 -26.21 -4.41
CA ARG A 146 -4.41 -26.93 -5.70
C ARG A 146 -3.69 -28.28 -5.57
N LYS A 147 -2.80 -28.44 -4.60
CA LYS A 147 -2.14 -29.73 -4.33
C LYS A 147 -3.04 -30.72 -3.61
N CYS A 148 -3.96 -30.23 -2.77
CA CYS A 148 -4.90 -31.09 -2.02
C CYS A 148 -6.12 -31.52 -2.84
N GLY A 149 -6.24 -31.15 -4.13
CA GLY A 149 -7.31 -31.61 -5.03
C GLY A 149 -8.69 -31.02 -4.70
N VAL A 150 -8.73 -29.93 -3.98
CA VAL A 150 -9.98 -29.20 -3.66
C VAL A 150 -10.23 -28.18 -4.78
N THR A 151 -10.53 -28.68 -6.00
CA THR A 151 -11.05 -27.90 -7.14
C THR A 151 -12.06 -28.77 -7.86
#